data_7d618ed61a69bcd186ab3efe7f15cbb3
#
_entry.id   7d618ed61a69bcd186ab3efe7f15cbb3
#
_cell.length_a   1.000
_cell.length_b   1.000
_cell.length_c   1.000
_cell.angle_alpha   90.00
_cell.angle_beta   90.00
_cell.angle_gamma   90.00
#
_symmetry.space_group_name_H-M   'P 1'
#
loop_
_entity.id
_entity.type
_entity.pdbx_description
1 polymer ?
#
loop_
_entity_poly.entity_id
_entity_poly.type
_entity_poly.pdbx_seq_one_letter_code
_entity_poly.pdbx_strand_id
1 'polypeptide(L)'
;MNETLEIIQSEFAQASFETFEMVLISMIAAAILGTILGLVLHLASNPIFYKNRVVNGITGTIINVIRSLPFIILIIVLQPLARLVVGTSIGPIAASVSLAIAAIAFYARLVEGAFSEVDKGVIEAAVA
;
A
#
# COMPACT_ATOMS: atom_id res chain seq x y z
N MET A 1 -21.06 4.12 37.26
CA MET A 1 -20.29 5.14 36.55
C MET A 1 -18.79 4.80 36.45
N ASN A 2 -18.20 4.33 37.54
CA ASN A 2 -16.78 3.95 37.54
C ASN A 2 -16.48 2.77 36.60
N GLU A 3 -17.34 1.75 36.58
CA GLU A 3 -17.20 0.59 35.72
C GLU A 3 -17.23 1.00 34.21
N THR A 4 -18.13 1.92 33.86
CA THR A 4 -18.25 2.42 32.49
C THR A 4 -17.00 3.17 32.08
N LEU A 5 -16.44 3.97 33.00
CA LEU A 5 -15.19 4.71 32.72
C LEU A 5 -14.00 3.76 32.53
N GLU A 6 -13.92 2.72 33.36
CA GLU A 6 -12.86 1.71 33.23
C GLU A 6 -12.95 0.95 31.92
N ILE A 7 -14.17 0.57 31.50
CA ILE A 7 -14.40 -0.10 30.21
C ILE A 7 -14.01 0.82 29.07
N ILE A 8 -14.43 2.08 29.09
CA ILE A 8 -14.10 3.06 28.06
C ILE A 8 -12.59 3.26 27.95
N GLN A 9 -11.91 3.40 29.10
CA GLN A 9 -10.46 3.58 29.11
C GLN A 9 -9.72 2.36 28.57
N SER A 10 -10.11 1.16 28.97
CA SER A 10 -9.46 -0.07 28.52
C SER A 10 -9.70 -0.33 27.04
N GLU A 11 -10.93 -0.13 26.57
CA GLU A 11 -11.26 -0.30 25.14
C GLU A 11 -10.59 0.76 24.28
N PHE A 12 -10.52 2.00 24.76
CA PHE A 12 -9.83 3.07 24.04
C PHE A 12 -8.34 2.78 23.93
N ALA A 13 -7.71 2.32 25.00
CA ALA A 13 -6.30 1.97 24.99
C ALA A 13 -6.04 0.80 24.03
N GLN A 14 -6.88 -0.22 24.05
CA GLN A 14 -6.78 -1.37 23.15
C GLN A 14 -7.01 -0.96 21.70
N ALA A 15 -8.03 -0.17 21.42
CA ALA A 15 -8.32 0.30 20.07
C ALA A 15 -7.19 1.17 19.52
N SER A 16 -6.60 2.02 20.36
CA SER A 16 -5.45 2.84 19.99
C SER A 16 -4.24 1.99 19.65
N PHE A 17 -3.95 0.98 20.44
CA PHE A 17 -2.86 0.05 20.18
C PHE A 17 -3.07 -0.74 18.90
N GLU A 18 -4.27 -1.27 18.69
CA GLU A 18 -4.62 -2.02 17.47
C GLU A 18 -4.52 -1.13 16.21
N THR A 19 -4.98 0.11 16.31
CA THR A 19 -4.88 1.08 15.21
C THR A 19 -3.42 1.39 14.90
N PHE A 20 -2.61 1.61 15.91
CA PHE A 20 -1.16 1.85 15.74
C PHE A 20 -0.50 0.65 15.07
N GLU A 21 -0.82 -0.55 15.49
CA GLU A 21 -0.32 -1.80 14.90
C GLU A 21 -0.67 -1.91 13.43
N MET A 22 -1.95 -1.71 13.07
CA MET A 22 -2.41 -1.74 11.67
C MET A 22 -1.69 -0.71 10.82
N VAL A 23 -1.61 0.53 11.31
CA VAL A 23 -0.98 1.63 10.57
C VAL A 23 0.50 1.37 10.40
N LEU A 24 1.18 0.92 11.44
CA LEU A 24 2.62 0.65 11.39
C LEU A 24 2.96 -0.44 10.38
N ILE A 25 2.26 -1.57 10.44
CA ILE A 25 2.44 -2.68 9.49
C ILE A 25 2.19 -2.20 8.06
N SER A 26 1.09 -1.49 7.85
CA SER A 26 0.70 -1.01 6.53
C SER A 26 1.68 0.02 5.98
N MET A 27 2.18 0.92 6.81
CA MET A 27 3.15 1.93 6.40
C MET A 27 4.49 1.32 6.02
N ILE A 28 4.96 0.35 6.80
CA ILE A 28 6.22 -0.35 6.49
C ILE A 28 6.08 -1.11 5.17
N ALA A 29 4.99 -1.85 5.00
CA ALA A 29 4.72 -2.57 3.75
C ALA A 29 4.61 -1.61 2.57
N ALA A 30 3.91 -0.49 2.73
CA ALA A 30 3.75 0.52 1.68
C ALA A 30 5.09 1.17 1.32
N ALA A 31 5.90 1.50 2.30
CA ALA A 31 7.20 2.13 2.06
C ALA A 31 8.13 1.20 1.28
N ILE A 32 8.17 -0.07 1.63
CA ILE A 32 9.05 -1.04 0.98
C ILE A 32 8.49 -1.46 -0.38
N LEU A 33 7.30 -2.04 -0.39
CA LEU A 33 6.71 -2.63 -1.59
C LEU A 33 6.23 -1.55 -2.56
N GLY A 34 5.70 -0.44 -2.04
CA GLY A 34 5.26 0.69 -2.85
C GLY A 34 6.42 1.36 -3.57
N THR A 35 7.57 1.50 -2.90
CA THR A 35 8.78 2.05 -3.54
C THR A 35 9.25 1.13 -4.67
N ILE A 36 9.29 -0.18 -4.41
CA ILE A 36 9.69 -1.16 -5.43
C ILE A 36 8.75 -1.11 -6.63
N LEU A 37 7.44 -1.15 -6.39
CA LEU A 37 6.44 -1.11 -7.47
C LEU A 37 6.45 0.22 -8.22
N GLY A 38 6.59 1.33 -7.52
CA GLY A 38 6.67 2.66 -8.13
C GLY A 38 7.89 2.79 -9.02
N LEU A 39 9.02 2.25 -8.56
CA LEU A 39 10.25 2.22 -9.35
C LEU A 39 10.09 1.34 -10.59
N VAL A 40 9.49 0.16 -10.44
CA VAL A 40 9.21 -0.74 -11.58
C VAL A 40 8.32 -0.03 -12.61
N LEU A 41 7.27 0.65 -12.19
CA LEU A 41 6.39 1.40 -13.09
C LEU A 41 7.16 2.49 -13.82
N HIS A 42 7.99 3.24 -13.11
CA HIS A 42 8.78 4.32 -13.70
C HIS A 42 9.78 3.78 -14.74
N LEU A 43 10.53 2.73 -14.38
CA LEU A 43 11.50 2.13 -15.29
C LEU A 43 10.82 1.49 -16.51
N ALA A 44 9.68 0.85 -16.32
CA ALA A 44 8.93 0.22 -17.41
C ALA A 44 8.30 1.22 -18.37
N SER A 45 8.04 2.45 -17.91
CA SER A 45 7.45 3.51 -18.73
C SER A 45 8.47 4.43 -19.38
N ASN A 46 9.74 4.38 -18.93
CA ASN A 46 10.77 5.31 -19.38
C ASN A 46 11.59 4.70 -20.52
N PRO A 47 11.67 5.35 -21.71
CA PRO A 47 12.44 4.82 -22.84
C PRO A 47 13.97 4.84 -22.62
N ILE A 48 14.48 5.60 -21.63
CA ILE A 48 15.91 5.60 -21.29
C ILE A 48 16.32 4.27 -20.66
N PHE A 49 15.40 3.66 -19.90
CA PHE A 49 15.59 2.35 -19.30
C PHE A 49 14.91 1.27 -20.16
N TYR A 50 14.64 0.13 -19.59
CA TYR A 50 13.98 -0.96 -20.29
C TYR A 50 12.45 -0.73 -20.29
N LYS A 51 11.93 -0.16 -21.39
CA LYS A 51 10.49 0.08 -21.53
C LYS A 51 9.76 -1.22 -21.80
N ASN A 52 8.86 -1.62 -20.91
CA ASN A 52 8.03 -2.80 -21.06
C ASN A 52 6.56 -2.41 -20.93
N ARG A 53 5.85 -2.35 -22.06
CA ARG A 53 4.44 -1.95 -22.10
C ARG A 53 3.53 -2.94 -21.38
N VAL A 54 3.86 -4.24 -21.43
CA VAL A 54 3.06 -5.28 -20.80
C VAL A 54 3.14 -5.15 -19.28
N VAL A 55 4.35 -5.06 -18.73
CA VAL A 55 4.56 -4.89 -17.28
C VAL A 55 3.94 -3.60 -16.79
N ASN A 56 4.17 -2.49 -17.47
CA ASN A 56 3.61 -1.20 -17.09
C ASN A 56 2.08 -1.21 -17.17
N GLY A 57 1.51 -1.79 -18.22
CA GLY A 57 0.06 -1.86 -18.41
C GLY A 57 -0.62 -2.72 -17.36
N ILE A 58 -0.10 -3.92 -17.10
CA ILE A 58 -0.68 -4.85 -16.12
C ILE A 58 -0.56 -4.27 -14.71
N THR A 59 0.63 -3.86 -14.30
CA THR A 59 0.88 -3.32 -12.96
C THR A 59 0.08 -2.04 -12.74
N GLY A 60 0.10 -1.14 -13.71
CA GLY A 60 -0.66 0.11 -13.65
C GLY A 60 -2.16 -0.11 -13.55
N THR A 61 -2.70 -1.08 -14.31
CA THR A 61 -4.12 -1.42 -14.27
C THR A 61 -4.51 -1.98 -12.91
N ILE A 62 -3.73 -2.90 -12.36
CA ILE A 62 -4.00 -3.48 -11.03
C ILE A 62 -4.01 -2.38 -9.97
N ILE A 63 -3.00 -1.51 -9.97
CA ILE A 63 -2.92 -0.40 -9.03
C ILE A 63 -4.12 0.55 -9.17
N ASN A 64 -4.52 0.87 -10.39
CA ASN A 64 -5.65 1.75 -10.64
C ASN A 64 -6.97 1.13 -10.17
N VAL A 65 -7.16 -0.17 -10.38
CA VAL A 65 -8.35 -0.90 -9.89
C VAL A 65 -8.40 -0.84 -8.36
N ILE A 66 -7.28 -1.13 -7.69
CA ILE A 66 -7.22 -1.09 -6.22
C ILE A 66 -7.55 0.31 -5.70
N ARG A 67 -6.99 1.34 -6.32
CA ARG A 67 -7.22 2.73 -5.90
C ARG A 67 -8.63 3.22 -6.20
N SER A 68 -9.30 2.65 -7.18
CA SER A 68 -10.67 3.05 -7.55
C SER A 68 -11.73 2.46 -6.63
N LEU A 69 -11.41 1.39 -5.90
CA LEU A 69 -12.34 0.75 -4.99
C LEU A 69 -12.43 1.50 -3.66
N PRO A 70 -13.65 1.73 -3.13
CA PRO A 70 -13.78 2.20 -1.75
C PRO A 70 -13.14 1.20 -0.79
N PHE A 71 -12.47 1.72 0.25
CA PHE A 71 -11.71 0.88 1.17
C PHE A 71 -12.57 -0.22 1.82
N ILE A 72 -13.83 0.09 2.12
CA ILE A 72 -14.73 -0.89 2.73
C ILE A 72 -15.00 -2.09 1.80
N ILE A 73 -15.09 -1.84 0.50
CA ILE A 73 -15.24 -2.91 -0.50
C ILE A 73 -13.94 -3.70 -0.61
N LEU A 74 -12.82 -3.02 -0.58
CA LEU A 74 -11.51 -3.64 -0.66
C LEU A 74 -11.28 -4.61 0.50
N ILE A 75 -11.67 -4.23 1.73
CA ILE A 75 -11.60 -5.11 2.90
C ILE A 75 -12.39 -6.40 2.65
N ILE A 76 -13.62 -6.27 2.16
CA ILE A 76 -14.50 -7.43 1.92
C ILE A 76 -13.92 -8.35 0.84
N VAL A 77 -13.47 -7.77 -0.26
CA VAL A 77 -12.92 -8.53 -1.39
C VAL A 77 -11.62 -9.25 -0.99
N LEU A 78 -10.83 -8.64 -0.12
CA LEU A 78 -9.54 -9.20 0.30
C LEU A 78 -9.61 -10.09 1.54
N GLN A 79 -10.80 -10.35 2.08
CA GLN A 79 -10.95 -11.28 3.21
C GLN A 79 -10.34 -12.66 2.95
N PRO A 80 -10.57 -13.29 1.78
CA PRO A 80 -9.92 -14.57 1.50
C PRO A 80 -8.39 -14.49 1.52
N LEU A 81 -7.82 -13.40 1.01
CA LEU A 81 -6.38 -13.19 1.04
C LEU A 81 -5.87 -12.99 2.46
N ALA A 82 -6.57 -12.20 3.27
CA ALA A 82 -6.21 -12.00 4.67
C ALA A 82 -6.21 -13.33 5.43
N ARG A 83 -7.20 -14.18 5.18
CA ARG A 83 -7.29 -15.49 5.80
C ARG A 83 -6.13 -16.40 5.38
N LEU A 84 -5.70 -16.34 4.13
CA LEU A 84 -4.55 -17.11 3.65
C LEU A 84 -3.23 -16.64 4.28
N VAL A 85 -3.06 -15.33 4.39
CA VAL A 85 -1.79 -14.75 4.86
C VAL A 85 -1.67 -14.81 6.39
N VAL A 86 -2.74 -14.50 7.09
CA VAL A 86 -2.74 -14.32 8.55
C VAL A 86 -3.41 -15.49 9.27
N GLY A 87 -4.25 -16.25 8.59
CA GLY A 87 -5.01 -17.36 9.17
C GLY A 87 -6.40 -16.97 9.66
N THR A 88 -6.73 -15.68 9.67
CA THR A 88 -8.03 -15.16 10.08
C THR A 88 -8.42 -13.97 9.20
N SER A 89 -9.72 -13.73 9.07
CA SER A 89 -10.24 -12.55 8.36
C SER A 89 -10.70 -11.45 9.33
N ILE A 90 -10.52 -11.66 10.64
CA ILE A 90 -10.98 -10.75 11.69
C ILE A 90 -9.76 -10.29 12.50
N GLY A 91 -9.81 -9.06 12.97
CA GLY A 91 -8.78 -8.49 13.83
C GLY A 91 -7.89 -7.47 13.14
N PRO A 92 -7.05 -6.76 13.91
CA PRO A 92 -6.21 -5.69 13.36
C PRO A 92 -5.16 -6.19 12.38
N ILE A 93 -4.55 -7.34 12.63
CA ILE A 93 -3.53 -7.89 11.73
C ILE A 93 -4.16 -8.31 10.40
N ALA A 94 -5.36 -8.92 10.44
CA ALA A 94 -6.10 -9.27 9.21
C ALA A 94 -6.50 -8.01 8.42
N ALA A 95 -6.97 -6.98 9.10
CA ALA A 95 -7.33 -5.70 8.47
C ALA A 95 -6.11 -5.00 7.88
N SER A 96 -4.93 -5.19 8.48
CA SER A 96 -3.69 -4.60 7.98
C SER A 96 -3.32 -5.10 6.59
N VAL A 97 -3.75 -6.30 6.20
CA VAL A 97 -3.52 -6.85 4.85
C VAL A 97 -4.19 -5.96 3.80
N SER A 98 -5.48 -5.66 3.97
CA SER A 98 -6.22 -4.79 3.05
C SER A 98 -5.69 -3.37 3.07
N LEU A 99 -5.40 -2.86 4.25
CA LEU A 99 -4.85 -1.52 4.42
C LEU A 99 -3.47 -1.40 3.77
N ALA A 100 -2.63 -2.43 3.91
CA ALA A 100 -1.32 -2.48 3.29
C ALA A 100 -1.43 -2.47 1.76
N ILE A 101 -2.33 -3.27 1.19
CA ILE A 101 -2.52 -3.32 -0.26
C ILE A 101 -2.98 -1.96 -0.80
N ALA A 102 -3.94 -1.32 -0.14
CA ALA A 102 -4.38 0.02 -0.52
C ALA A 102 -3.24 1.05 -0.42
N ALA A 103 -2.48 0.99 0.66
CA ALA A 103 -1.36 1.89 0.91
C ALA A 103 -0.21 1.66 -0.08
N ILE A 104 0.09 0.41 -0.42
CA ILE A 104 1.11 0.06 -1.42
C ILE A 104 0.74 0.66 -2.78
N ALA A 105 -0.51 0.50 -3.22
CA ALA A 105 -0.97 1.03 -4.50
C ALA A 105 -0.89 2.56 -4.54
N PHE A 106 -1.32 3.21 -3.47
CA PHE A 106 -1.24 4.68 -3.35
C PHE A 106 0.20 5.16 -3.36
N TYR A 107 1.04 4.55 -2.54
CA TYR A 107 2.45 4.93 -2.41
C TYR A 107 3.23 4.68 -3.69
N ALA A 108 2.95 3.58 -4.39
CA ALA A 108 3.58 3.27 -5.68
C ALA A 108 3.35 4.39 -6.70
N ARG A 109 2.13 4.94 -6.75
CA ARG A 109 1.82 6.07 -7.64
C ARG A 109 2.54 7.34 -7.24
N LEU A 110 2.67 7.60 -5.94
CA LEU A 110 3.44 8.75 -5.45
C LEU A 110 4.92 8.64 -5.84
N VAL A 111 5.50 7.46 -5.68
CA VAL A 111 6.91 7.20 -6.02
C VAL A 111 7.12 7.32 -7.53
N GLU A 112 6.24 6.74 -8.33
CA GLU A 112 6.30 6.86 -9.79
C GLU A 112 6.27 8.34 -10.22
N GLY A 113 5.35 9.11 -9.64
CA GLY A 113 5.25 10.55 -9.90
C GLY A 113 6.51 11.32 -9.51
N ALA A 114 7.06 11.00 -8.35
CA ALA A 114 8.27 11.65 -7.87
C ALA A 114 9.47 11.37 -8.78
N PHE A 115 9.64 10.13 -9.22
CA PHE A 115 10.71 9.79 -10.17
C PHE A 115 10.49 10.41 -11.54
N SER A 116 9.24 10.57 -11.98
CA SER A 116 8.91 11.19 -13.25
C SER A 116 9.26 12.69 -13.31
N GLU A 117 9.37 13.34 -12.15
CA GLU A 117 9.77 14.74 -12.06
C GLU A 117 11.28 14.94 -12.24
N VAL A 118 12.08 13.89 -12.16
CA VAL A 118 13.52 13.95 -12.40
C VAL A 118 13.76 14.23 -13.89
N ASP A 119 14.58 15.24 -14.19
CA ASP A 119 14.92 15.64 -15.56
C ASP A 119 15.60 14.47 -16.29
N LYS A 120 15.17 14.23 -17.51
CA LYS A 120 15.74 13.17 -18.36
C LYS A 120 17.24 13.37 -18.57
N GLY A 121 17.71 14.61 -18.68
CA GLY A 121 19.12 14.92 -18.82
C GLY A 121 19.94 14.47 -17.62
N VAL A 122 19.40 14.61 -16.41
CA VAL A 122 20.05 14.14 -15.18
C VAL A 122 20.14 12.61 -15.18
N ILE A 123 19.08 11.93 -15.60
CA ILE A 123 19.05 10.46 -15.67
C ILE A 123 20.06 9.97 -16.73
N GLU A 124 20.10 10.60 -17.90
CA GLU A 124 21.05 10.25 -18.96
C GLU A 124 22.49 10.43 -18.48
N ALA A 125 22.78 11.50 -17.76
CA ALA A 125 24.09 11.74 -17.20
C ALA A 125 24.49 10.68 -16.18
N ALA A 126 23.55 10.22 -15.36
CA ALA A 126 23.80 9.19 -14.37
C ALA A 126 24.05 7.82 -15.00
N VAL A 127 23.40 7.52 -16.12
CA VAL A 127 23.55 6.24 -16.85
C VAL A 127 24.81 6.24 -17.72
N ALA A 128 25.21 7.38 -18.20
CA ALA A 128 26.45 7.54 -18.99
C ALA A 128 27.68 7.49 -18.07
#